data_378be0f15a78679b2228703e0064b929
#
_entry.id   378be0f15a78679b2228703e0064b929
#
_cell.length_a   1.000
_cell.length_b   1.000
_cell.length_c   1.000
_cell.angle_alpha   90.00
_cell.angle_beta   90.00
_cell.angle_gamma   90.00
#
_symmetry.space_group_name_H-M   'P 1'
#
loop_
_entity.id
_entity.type
_entity.pdbx_description
1 polymer ?
#
loop_
_entity_poly.entity_id
_entity_poly.type
_entity_poly.pdbx_seq_one_letter_code
_entity_poly.pdbx_strand_id
1 'polypeptide(L)'
;MKRKKRYKHATIGKKKYYFYKIVWVDPCGDAGHASEDEMKSLLPATMVSQAYIFAKDKKHVWTFSSYDTESAVFSDRNCFPRSIIKKMERITL
;
A
#
# COMPACT_ATOMS: atom_id res chain seq x y z
N MET A 1 -23.16 -3.02 -25.60
CA MET A 1 -23.18 -3.29 -24.17
C MET A 1 -21.80 -3.10 -23.57
N LYS A 2 -21.69 -2.22 -22.58
CA LYS A 2 -20.40 -2.02 -21.89
C LYS A 2 -20.19 -3.16 -20.91
N ARG A 3 -19.03 -3.82 -20.98
CA ARG A 3 -18.63 -4.79 -19.96
C ARG A 3 -18.27 -4.06 -18.67
N LYS A 4 -18.76 -4.55 -17.54
CA LYS A 4 -18.30 -4.06 -16.24
C LYS A 4 -16.84 -4.46 -16.04
N LYS A 5 -16.02 -3.55 -15.56
CA LYS A 5 -14.66 -3.86 -15.18
C LYS A 5 -14.66 -4.84 -14.01
N ARG A 6 -13.81 -5.85 -14.10
CA ARG A 6 -13.58 -6.78 -13.00
C ARG A 6 -12.29 -6.41 -12.31
N TYR A 7 -12.34 -6.35 -11.00
CA TYR A 7 -11.18 -6.00 -10.18
C TYR A 7 -10.65 -7.22 -9.46
N LYS A 8 -9.32 -7.30 -9.37
CA LYS A 8 -8.66 -8.35 -8.62
C LYS A 8 -9.02 -8.23 -7.14
N HIS A 9 -9.41 -9.33 -6.54
CA HIS A 9 -9.74 -9.37 -5.11
C HIS A 9 -9.49 -10.75 -4.53
N ALA A 10 -9.43 -10.82 -3.19
CA ALA A 10 -9.45 -12.06 -2.45
C ALA A 10 -10.75 -12.11 -1.63
N THR A 11 -11.37 -13.27 -1.58
CA THR A 11 -12.52 -13.50 -0.68
C THR A 11 -12.04 -14.33 0.50
N ILE A 12 -12.10 -13.76 1.69
CA ILE A 12 -11.64 -14.39 2.92
C ILE A 12 -12.80 -14.38 3.91
N GLY A 13 -13.22 -15.58 4.32
CA GLY A 13 -14.49 -15.70 4.99
C GLY A 13 -15.60 -15.32 4.01
N LYS A 14 -16.43 -14.38 4.37
CA LYS A 14 -17.52 -13.88 3.52
C LYS A 14 -17.24 -12.47 3.00
N LYS A 15 -16.02 -11.98 3.13
CA LYS A 15 -15.66 -10.60 2.82
C LYS A 15 -14.68 -10.53 1.66
N LYS A 16 -14.89 -9.54 0.77
CA LYS A 16 -14.01 -9.26 -0.36
C LYS A 16 -13.01 -8.19 0.02
N TYR A 17 -11.75 -8.42 -0.36
CA TYR A 17 -10.67 -7.47 -0.19
C TYR A 17 -10.06 -7.19 -1.57
N TYR A 18 -10.11 -5.95 -2.02
CA TYR A 18 -9.64 -5.58 -3.35
C TYR A 18 -8.14 -5.33 -3.36
N PHE A 19 -7.53 -5.67 -4.49
CA PHE A 19 -6.09 -5.54 -4.71
C PHE A 19 -5.80 -4.19 -5.33
N TYR A 20 -4.85 -3.45 -4.74
CA TYR A 20 -4.52 -2.09 -5.14
C TYR A 20 -3.06 -1.94 -5.49
N LYS A 21 -2.79 -1.02 -6.43
CA LYS A 21 -1.49 -0.41 -6.61
C LYS A 21 -1.47 0.86 -5.75
N ILE A 22 -0.47 0.96 -4.90
CA ILE A 22 -0.33 2.09 -3.96
C ILE A 22 0.98 2.79 -4.27
N VAL A 23 0.92 4.05 -4.66
CA VAL A 23 2.10 4.90 -4.87
C VAL A 23 2.26 5.75 -3.61
N TRP A 24 3.40 5.64 -2.95
CA TRP A 24 3.63 6.30 -1.66
C TRP A 24 5.05 6.83 -1.56
N VAL A 25 5.26 7.76 -0.63
CA VAL A 25 6.54 8.42 -0.41
C VAL A 25 7.19 7.84 0.83
N ASP A 26 8.39 7.29 0.66
CA ASP A 26 9.16 6.71 1.74
C ASP A 26 10.18 7.76 2.22
N PRO A 27 10.04 8.30 3.44
CA PRO A 27 11.03 9.22 3.99
C PRO A 27 12.37 8.50 4.12
N CYS A 28 13.43 9.15 3.65
CA CYS A 28 14.78 8.62 3.75
C CYS A 28 15.50 9.19 4.95
N GLY A 29 16.29 8.35 5.62
CA GLY A 29 17.14 8.75 6.71
C GLY A 29 18.56 8.27 6.47
N ASP A 30 19.54 9.01 7.00
CA ASP A 30 20.94 8.64 6.95
C ASP A 30 21.60 9.13 8.25
N ALA A 31 22.24 8.22 8.99
CA ALA A 31 22.89 8.53 10.24
C ALA A 31 24.30 9.11 10.07
N GLY A 32 24.80 9.21 8.85
CA GLY A 32 26.13 9.75 8.56
C GLY A 32 26.21 11.25 8.66
N HIS A 33 27.40 11.75 8.49
CA HIS A 33 27.67 13.19 8.49
C HIS A 33 27.49 13.76 7.08
N ALA A 34 27.01 14.99 6.99
CA ALA A 34 26.76 15.63 5.71
C ALA A 34 27.11 17.13 5.76
N SER A 35 27.61 17.65 4.67
CA SER A 35 27.74 19.10 4.44
C SER A 35 26.35 19.68 4.13
N GLU A 36 26.25 21.01 4.08
CA GLU A 36 24.97 21.66 3.75
C GLU A 36 24.44 21.22 2.38
N ASP A 37 25.31 21.10 1.38
CA ASP A 37 24.90 20.65 0.06
C ASP A 37 24.45 19.18 0.06
N GLU A 38 25.16 18.34 0.79
CA GLU A 38 24.81 16.93 0.91
C GLU A 38 23.49 16.72 1.65
N MET A 39 23.17 17.58 2.63
CA MET A 39 21.88 17.53 3.32
C MET A 39 20.70 17.65 2.34
N LYS A 40 20.81 18.60 1.40
CA LYS A 40 19.75 18.86 0.43
C LYS A 40 19.64 17.79 -0.66
N SER A 41 20.65 16.94 -0.81
CA SER A 41 20.62 15.82 -1.75
C SER A 41 19.83 14.63 -1.21
N LEU A 42 19.53 14.61 0.08
CA LEU A 42 18.74 13.54 0.70
C LEU A 42 17.25 13.78 0.42
N LEU A 43 16.70 12.99 -0.47
CA LEU A 43 15.31 13.12 -0.91
C LEU A 43 14.53 11.85 -0.60
N PRO A 44 13.22 11.98 -0.32
CA PRO A 44 12.39 10.79 -0.12
C PRO A 44 12.24 10.01 -1.42
N ALA A 45 12.07 8.71 -1.30
CA ALA A 45 11.86 7.83 -2.44
C ALA A 45 10.37 7.66 -2.73
N THR A 46 10.00 7.64 -4.00
CA THR A 46 8.65 7.25 -4.41
C THR A 46 8.62 5.74 -4.59
N MET A 47 7.75 5.09 -3.85
CA MET A 47 7.63 3.63 -3.83
C MET A 47 6.30 3.20 -4.41
N VAL A 48 6.27 2.01 -4.98
CA VAL A 48 5.05 1.38 -5.47
C VAL A 48 4.89 0.04 -4.77
N SER A 49 3.75 -0.13 -4.11
CA SER A 49 3.37 -1.39 -3.49
C SER A 49 2.10 -1.92 -4.13
N GLN A 50 1.96 -3.23 -4.14
CA GLN A 50 0.73 -3.88 -4.57
C GLN A 50 0.27 -4.78 -3.44
N ALA A 51 -0.95 -4.57 -2.98
CA ALA A 51 -1.47 -5.30 -1.83
C ALA A 51 -2.99 -5.22 -1.77
N TYR A 52 -3.57 -6.12 -1.00
CA TYR A 52 -5.00 -6.07 -0.69
C TYR A 52 -5.24 -5.05 0.41
N ILE A 53 -6.30 -4.26 0.27
CA ILE A 53 -6.70 -3.30 1.29
C ILE A 53 -7.58 -4.03 2.32
N PHE A 54 -7.13 -4.06 3.56
CA PHE A 54 -7.89 -4.64 4.65
C PHE A 54 -8.94 -3.66 5.18
N ALA A 55 -8.51 -2.42 5.46
CA ALA A 55 -9.37 -1.37 6.00
C ALA A 55 -8.74 -0.01 5.76
N LYS A 56 -9.57 1.03 5.82
CA LYS A 56 -9.14 2.43 5.70
C LYS A 56 -9.90 3.26 6.72
N ASP A 57 -9.23 4.24 7.29
CA ASP A 57 -9.88 5.32 8.03
C ASP A 57 -9.36 6.67 7.53
N LYS A 58 -9.63 7.74 8.25
CA LYS A 58 -9.20 9.09 7.82
C LYS A 58 -7.69 9.27 7.81
N LYS A 59 -6.95 8.48 8.59
CA LYS A 59 -5.51 8.66 8.80
C LYS A 59 -4.67 7.49 8.29
N HIS A 60 -5.26 6.31 8.12
CA HIS A 60 -4.50 5.10 7.86
C HIS A 60 -5.12 4.25 6.77
N VAL A 61 -4.26 3.45 6.12
CA VAL A 61 -4.66 2.38 5.21
C VAL A 61 -3.91 1.11 5.64
N TRP A 62 -4.65 0.07 6.01
CA TRP A 62 -4.08 -1.22 6.39
C TRP A 62 -4.12 -2.17 5.21
N THR A 63 -3.02 -2.86 4.97
CA THR A 63 -2.87 -3.77 3.83
C THR A 63 -2.31 -5.12 4.26
N PHE A 64 -2.50 -6.11 3.40
CA PHE A 64 -1.87 -7.41 3.53
C PHE A 64 -1.57 -7.97 2.14
N SER A 65 -0.58 -8.86 2.03
CA SER A 65 -0.24 -9.48 0.75
C SER A 65 -0.39 -11.00 0.76
N SER A 66 -0.40 -11.59 1.94
CA SER A 66 -0.59 -13.03 2.11
C SER A 66 -1.67 -13.31 3.14
N TYR A 67 -2.32 -14.44 3.01
CA TYR A 67 -3.39 -14.82 3.94
C TYR A 67 -3.57 -16.32 3.97
N ASP A 68 -4.10 -16.82 5.10
CA ASP A 68 -4.49 -18.21 5.22
C ASP A 68 -5.90 -18.37 4.65
N THR A 69 -6.07 -19.33 3.75
CA THR A 69 -7.35 -19.53 3.08
C THR A 69 -8.43 -20.15 3.98
N GLU A 70 -8.05 -20.72 5.09
CA GLU A 70 -8.98 -21.46 5.95
C GLU A 70 -9.30 -20.74 7.27
N SER A 71 -8.40 -19.92 7.79
CA SER A 71 -8.52 -19.37 9.14
C SER A 71 -8.59 -17.86 9.22
N ALA A 72 -8.73 -17.15 8.12
CA ALA A 72 -8.81 -15.68 8.09
C ALA A 72 -7.66 -15.01 8.87
N VAL A 73 -6.45 -15.48 8.65
CA VAL A 73 -5.22 -14.91 9.22
C VAL A 73 -4.48 -14.17 8.11
N PHE A 74 -4.08 -12.94 8.39
CA PHE A 74 -3.47 -12.04 7.42
C PHE A 74 -1.98 -11.88 7.71
N SER A 75 -1.16 -11.86 6.66
CA SER A 75 0.30 -11.77 6.75
C SER A 75 0.84 -10.73 5.78
N ASP A 76 2.13 -10.41 5.92
CA ASP A 76 2.79 -9.37 5.11
C ASP A 76 1.98 -8.08 5.16
N ARG A 77 1.79 -7.62 6.39
CA ARG A 77 0.92 -6.50 6.70
C ARG A 77 1.68 -5.19 6.70
N ASN A 78 0.99 -4.14 6.26
CA ASN A 78 1.48 -2.77 6.38
C ASN A 78 0.35 -1.87 6.85
N CYS A 79 0.72 -0.80 7.53
CA CYS A 79 -0.19 0.29 7.84
C CYS A 79 0.46 1.58 7.32
N PHE A 80 -0.15 2.16 6.30
CA PHE A 80 0.34 3.40 5.72
C PHE A 80 -0.40 4.60 6.32
N PRO A 81 0.33 5.62 6.80
CA PRO A 81 -0.32 6.91 7.03
C PRO A 81 -0.83 7.45 5.68
N ARG A 82 -2.06 7.94 5.64
CA ARG A 82 -2.59 8.49 4.39
C ARG A 82 -1.76 9.65 3.85
N SER A 83 -1.11 10.40 4.74
CA SER A 83 -0.31 11.56 4.36
C SER A 83 0.85 11.22 3.41
N ILE A 84 1.34 10.00 3.40
CA ILE A 84 2.43 9.59 2.52
C ILE A 84 1.96 8.89 1.24
N ILE A 85 0.67 8.63 1.11
CA ILE A 85 0.11 7.98 -0.07
C ILE A 85 -0.20 9.03 -1.13
N LYS A 86 0.39 8.90 -2.31
CA LYS A 86 0.14 9.78 -3.45
C LYS A 86 -1.05 9.34 -4.27
N LYS A 87 -1.20 8.03 -4.45
CA LYS A 87 -2.22 7.49 -5.34
C LYS A 87 -2.54 6.05 -4.94
N MET A 88 -3.80 5.68 -5.03
CA MET A 88 -4.27 4.32 -4.87
C MET A 88 -5.24 4.00 -6.00
N GLU A 89 -5.03 2.87 -6.67
CA GLU A 89 -5.96 2.44 -7.71
C GLU A 89 -6.14 0.93 -7.69
N ARG A 90 -7.38 0.51 -7.90
CA ARG A 90 -7.70 -0.91 -7.99
C ARG A 90 -7.06 -1.50 -9.23
N ILE A 91 -6.57 -2.73 -9.11
CA ILE A 91 -6.01 -3.45 -10.23
C ILE A 91 -7.11 -4.28 -10.88
N THR A 92 -7.27 -4.10 -12.18
CA THR A 92 -8.25 -4.88 -12.96
C THR A 92 -7.71 -6.27 -13.26
N LEU A 93 -8.64 -7.19 -13.46
CA LEU A 93 -8.31 -8.52 -13.94
C LEU A 93 -7.96 -8.50 -15.42
#